data_ba784477f69d22bfb557371edfcd044c
#
_entry.id   ba784477f69d22bfb557371edfcd044c
#
_cell.length_a   1.000
_cell.length_b   1.000
_cell.length_c   1.000
_cell.angle_alpha   90.00
_cell.angle_beta   90.00
_cell.angle_gamma   90.00
#
_symmetry.space_group_name_H-M   'P 1'
#
loop_
_entity.id
_entity.type
_entity.pdbx_description
1 polymer ?
#
loop_
_entity_poly.entity_id
_entity_poly.type
_entity_poly.pdbx_seq_one_letter_code
_entity_poly.pdbx_strand_id
1 'polypeptide(L)'
;MCSGILHFVILLLFNLFQPRMKKQLISVMVAASLLTACGGAPKTTAKAEKFDYTVEQFADLQILRYRVPEFENLSLKQKELVYYLTEAALQGRDILFDQNGKYNLRIRRMLEAVYTGYTGDKTAAAFKAMEVYLKRVSFSNGRPHHNGC
;
A
#
# COMPACT_ATOMS: atom_id res chain seq x y z
N MET A 1 24.69 -1.95 -31.22
CA MET A 1 25.97 -1.41 -31.76
C MET A 1 25.83 -0.65 -33.10
N CYS A 2 24.65 -0.28 -33.57
CA CYS A 2 24.47 0.45 -34.86
C CYS A 2 24.28 1.97 -34.73
N SER A 3 24.18 2.52 -33.56
CA SER A 3 23.91 3.98 -33.41
C SER A 3 25.17 4.86 -33.53
N GLY A 4 26.36 4.33 -33.26
CA GLY A 4 27.61 5.10 -33.31
C GLY A 4 28.13 5.41 -34.73
N ILE A 5 27.85 4.52 -35.69
CA ILE A 5 28.37 4.66 -37.08
C ILE A 5 27.56 5.71 -37.83
N LEU A 6 26.26 5.80 -37.56
CA LEU A 6 25.38 6.80 -38.20
C LEU A 6 25.75 8.23 -37.74
N HIS A 7 26.13 8.40 -36.48
CA HIS A 7 26.60 9.70 -35.96
C HIS A 7 27.91 10.15 -36.55
N PHE A 8 28.85 9.23 -36.80
CA PHE A 8 30.15 9.55 -37.38
C PHE A 8 30.04 9.93 -38.87
N VAL A 9 29.18 9.26 -39.64
CA VAL A 9 28.92 9.56 -41.06
C VAL A 9 28.26 10.93 -41.22
N ILE A 10 27.31 11.30 -40.35
CA ILE A 10 26.67 12.62 -40.35
C ILE A 10 27.66 13.73 -40.02
N LEU A 11 28.59 13.53 -39.12
CA LEU A 11 29.63 14.50 -38.76
C LEU A 11 30.65 14.70 -39.89
N LEU A 12 30.99 13.64 -40.65
CA LEU A 12 31.90 13.72 -41.80
C LEU A 12 31.29 14.47 -43.00
N LEU A 13 30.04 14.25 -43.29
CA LEU A 13 29.29 14.97 -44.34
C LEU A 13 29.12 16.46 -44.03
N PHE A 14 29.08 16.82 -42.74
CA PHE A 14 28.95 18.21 -42.29
C PHE A 14 30.23 19.04 -42.45
N ASN A 15 31.40 18.38 -42.52
CA ASN A 15 32.70 19.06 -42.69
C ASN A 15 33.05 19.40 -44.12
N LEU A 16 32.34 18.83 -45.12
CA LEU A 16 32.60 19.01 -46.54
C LEU A 16 31.78 20.15 -47.16
N PHE A 17 30.84 20.76 -46.44
CA PHE A 17 30.01 21.82 -47.00
C PHE A 17 30.43 23.20 -46.49
N GLN A 18 30.54 24.14 -47.38
CA GLN A 18 31.20 25.47 -47.34
C GLN A 18 30.88 26.36 -46.15
N PRO A 19 31.82 27.27 -45.77
CA PRO A 19 31.80 27.98 -44.46
C PRO A 19 30.72 29.08 -44.32
N ARG A 20 30.02 29.47 -45.38
CA ARG A 20 28.98 30.52 -45.29
C ARG A 20 27.60 30.00 -44.84
N MET A 21 27.27 28.74 -45.06
CA MET A 21 25.98 28.16 -44.67
C MET A 21 25.98 27.58 -43.27
N LYS A 22 27.15 27.37 -42.66
CA LYS A 22 27.28 26.75 -41.30
C LYS A 22 26.61 27.57 -40.18
N LYS A 23 26.67 28.91 -40.27
CA LYS A 23 26.09 29.77 -39.23
C LYS A 23 24.59 29.81 -39.20
N GLN A 24 23.93 29.73 -40.36
CA GLN A 24 22.46 29.70 -40.43
C GLN A 24 21.86 28.34 -40.07
N LEU A 25 22.51 27.26 -40.51
CA LEU A 25 22.06 25.89 -40.18
C LEU A 25 22.22 25.56 -38.69
N ILE A 26 23.29 26.04 -38.03
CA ILE A 26 23.47 25.87 -36.60
C ILE A 26 22.39 26.62 -35.80
N SER A 27 22.02 27.85 -36.25
CA SER A 27 20.95 28.63 -35.62
C SER A 27 19.60 27.95 -35.70
N VAL A 28 19.27 27.34 -36.85
CA VAL A 28 18.01 26.61 -37.05
C VAL A 28 17.99 25.29 -36.23
N MET A 29 19.11 24.56 -36.14
CA MET A 29 19.18 23.34 -35.32
C MET A 29 19.09 23.63 -33.83
N VAL A 30 19.69 24.72 -33.34
CA VAL A 30 19.56 25.11 -31.91
C VAL A 30 18.14 25.56 -31.61
N ALA A 31 17.45 26.25 -32.48
CA ALA A 31 16.04 26.61 -32.31
C ALA A 31 15.10 25.40 -32.34
N ALA A 32 15.38 24.39 -33.15
CA ALA A 32 14.59 23.16 -33.22
C ALA A 32 14.78 22.28 -31.97
N SER A 33 15.97 22.27 -31.38
CA SER A 33 16.24 21.49 -30.13
C SER A 33 15.62 22.13 -28.90
N LEU A 34 15.40 23.43 -28.88
CA LEU A 34 14.71 24.12 -27.76
C LEU A 34 13.19 23.86 -27.76
N LEU A 35 12.59 23.54 -28.90
CA LEU A 35 11.16 23.23 -29.01
C LEU A 35 10.81 21.80 -28.61
N THR A 36 11.77 20.86 -28.57
CA THR A 36 11.56 19.48 -28.14
C THR A 36 11.72 19.27 -26.64
N ALA A 37 12.24 20.26 -25.89
CA ALA A 37 12.40 20.17 -24.44
C ALA A 37 11.08 20.38 -23.65
N CYS A 38 9.99 20.80 -24.28
CA CYS A 38 8.67 20.96 -23.65
C CYS A 38 7.67 19.81 -23.94
N GLY A 39 8.13 18.74 -24.59
CA GLY A 39 7.34 17.51 -24.73
C GLY A 39 7.42 16.70 -23.44
N GLY A 40 6.71 17.13 -22.39
CA GLY A 40 6.46 16.26 -21.24
C GLY A 40 5.85 14.97 -21.78
N ALA A 41 6.48 13.81 -21.48
CA ALA A 41 5.89 12.53 -21.75
C ALA A 41 4.43 12.56 -21.25
N PRO A 42 3.46 12.02 -22.00
CA PRO A 42 2.10 11.96 -21.52
C PRO A 42 2.14 11.20 -20.20
N LYS A 43 2.00 11.90 -19.06
CA LYS A 43 1.66 11.26 -17.82
C LYS A 43 0.30 10.64 -18.09
N THR A 44 0.29 9.36 -18.39
CA THR A 44 -0.91 8.55 -18.32
C THR A 44 -1.39 8.71 -16.88
N THR A 45 -2.26 9.66 -16.66
CA THR A 45 -3.05 9.74 -15.44
C THR A 45 -3.96 8.52 -15.46
N ALA A 46 -3.38 7.36 -15.08
CA ALA A 46 -4.18 6.24 -14.66
C ALA A 46 -5.09 6.84 -13.59
N LYS A 47 -6.39 6.88 -13.88
CA LYS A 47 -7.42 7.32 -12.95
C LYS A 47 -7.19 6.50 -11.69
N ALA A 48 -6.60 7.13 -10.66
CA ALA A 48 -6.26 6.45 -9.43
C ALA A 48 -7.59 5.91 -8.88
N GLU A 49 -7.77 4.62 -8.98
CA GLU A 49 -8.93 3.93 -8.43
C GLU A 49 -8.98 4.30 -6.95
N LYS A 50 -10.05 5.00 -6.56
CA LYS A 50 -10.23 5.47 -5.19
C LYS A 50 -10.33 4.24 -4.29
N PHE A 51 -9.21 3.89 -3.67
CA PHE A 51 -9.15 2.79 -2.72
C PHE A 51 -9.81 3.24 -1.41
N ASP A 52 -10.81 2.50 -0.96
CA ASP A 52 -11.42 2.74 0.34
C ASP A 52 -10.57 2.09 1.43
N TYR A 53 -9.91 2.91 2.23
CA TYR A 53 -9.08 2.47 3.35
C TYR A 53 -9.89 2.06 4.57
N THR A 54 -11.12 2.54 4.71
CA THR A 54 -11.97 2.24 5.87
C THR A 54 -12.74 0.94 5.65
N VAL A 55 -12.58 -0.01 6.56
CA VAL A 55 -13.33 -1.27 6.55
C VAL A 55 -14.56 -1.18 7.42
N GLU A 56 -14.39 -0.73 8.66
CA GLU A 56 -15.44 -0.65 9.67
C GLU A 56 -15.09 0.44 10.68
N GLN A 57 -16.12 1.05 11.24
CA GLN A 57 -16.00 1.96 12.38
C GLN A 57 -16.96 1.52 13.48
N PHE A 58 -16.46 1.41 14.72
CA PHE A 58 -17.29 1.10 15.88
C PHE A 58 -16.74 1.81 17.11
N ALA A 59 -17.63 2.36 17.93
CA ALA A 59 -17.28 3.25 19.04
C ALA A 59 -16.35 4.39 18.55
N ASP A 60 -15.20 4.54 19.17
CA ASP A 60 -14.14 5.50 18.85
C ASP A 60 -13.00 4.90 18.01
N LEU A 61 -13.16 3.66 17.52
CA LEU A 61 -12.15 2.95 16.74
C LEU A 61 -12.54 2.86 15.27
N GLN A 62 -11.54 3.00 14.39
CA GLN A 62 -11.68 2.85 12.96
C GLN A 62 -10.70 1.77 12.46
N ILE A 63 -11.24 0.76 11.76
CA ILE A 63 -10.45 -0.29 11.16
C ILE A 63 -10.05 0.14 9.76
N LEU A 64 -8.76 0.19 9.52
CA LEU A 64 -8.18 0.52 8.23
C LEU A 64 -7.56 -0.71 7.59
N ARG A 65 -7.65 -0.76 6.27
CA ARG A 65 -6.91 -1.70 5.43
C ARG A 65 -5.92 -0.94 4.57
N TYR A 66 -4.81 -1.58 4.24
CA TYR A 66 -3.78 -0.98 3.42
C TYR A 66 -3.60 -1.80 2.14
N ARG A 67 -3.30 -1.12 1.04
CA ARG A 67 -2.73 -1.76 -0.13
C ARG A 67 -1.25 -1.99 0.11
N VAL A 68 -0.75 -3.14 -0.31
CA VAL A 68 0.68 -3.43 -0.38
C VAL A 68 1.09 -3.31 -1.84
N PRO A 69 1.69 -2.17 -2.26
CA PRO A 69 2.15 -1.99 -3.63
C PRO A 69 3.11 -3.13 -4.01
N GLU A 70 3.05 -3.52 -5.28
CA GLU A 70 3.97 -4.52 -5.85
C GLU A 70 3.86 -5.95 -5.28
N PHE A 71 2.89 -6.24 -4.39
CA PHE A 71 2.65 -7.60 -3.92
C PHE A 71 2.43 -8.58 -5.08
N GLU A 72 1.77 -8.12 -6.15
CA GLU A 72 1.50 -8.93 -7.33
C GLU A 72 2.79 -9.32 -8.09
N ASN A 73 3.86 -8.53 -7.95
CA ASN A 73 5.15 -8.77 -8.59
C ASN A 73 5.97 -9.88 -7.89
N LEU A 74 5.54 -10.29 -6.69
CA LEU A 74 6.20 -11.38 -5.97
C LEU A 74 6.02 -12.71 -6.71
N SER A 75 7.06 -13.53 -6.73
CA SER A 75 6.99 -14.90 -7.22
C SER A 75 6.04 -15.74 -6.36
N LEU A 76 5.52 -16.84 -6.91
CA LEU A 76 4.63 -17.74 -6.16
C LEU A 76 5.26 -18.22 -4.85
N LYS A 77 6.55 -18.59 -4.86
CA LYS A 77 7.27 -19.01 -3.64
C LYS A 77 7.35 -17.92 -2.57
N GLN A 78 7.51 -16.66 -2.99
CA GLN A 78 7.51 -15.53 -2.05
C GLN A 78 6.11 -15.29 -1.48
N LYS A 79 5.04 -15.37 -2.29
CA LYS A 79 3.65 -15.27 -1.82
C LYS A 79 3.32 -16.39 -0.83
N GLU A 80 3.76 -17.59 -1.11
CA GLU A 80 3.61 -18.76 -0.23
C GLU A 80 4.34 -18.56 1.11
N LEU A 81 5.58 -18.05 1.06
CA LEU A 81 6.32 -17.69 2.27
C LEU A 81 5.58 -16.65 3.12
N VAL A 82 5.10 -15.56 2.50
CA VAL A 82 4.32 -14.52 3.19
C VAL A 82 3.07 -15.12 3.83
N TYR A 83 2.37 -16.02 3.15
CA TYR A 83 1.22 -16.71 3.70
C TYR A 83 1.58 -17.50 4.98
N TYR A 84 2.60 -18.35 4.93
CA TYR A 84 2.98 -19.14 6.11
C TYR A 84 3.53 -18.27 7.24
N LEU A 85 4.23 -17.18 6.95
CA LEU A 85 4.67 -16.23 7.97
C LEU A 85 3.47 -15.54 8.63
N THR A 86 2.43 -15.23 7.87
CA THR A 86 1.18 -14.64 8.39
C THR A 86 0.47 -15.63 9.31
N GLU A 87 0.33 -16.90 8.89
CA GLU A 87 -0.25 -17.95 9.71
C GLU A 87 0.53 -18.16 11.02
N ALA A 88 1.86 -18.17 10.95
CA ALA A 88 2.71 -18.26 12.13
C ALA A 88 2.53 -17.06 13.08
N ALA A 89 2.44 -15.84 12.54
CA ALA A 89 2.21 -14.63 13.32
C ALA A 89 0.85 -14.66 14.04
N LEU A 90 -0.20 -15.20 13.41
CA LEU A 90 -1.51 -15.36 14.03
C LEU A 90 -1.49 -16.28 15.25
N GLN A 91 -0.63 -17.30 15.26
CA GLN A 91 -0.46 -18.18 16.44
C GLN A 91 0.14 -17.46 17.65
N GLY A 92 0.93 -16.41 17.42
CA GLY A 92 1.51 -15.58 18.48
C GLY A 92 0.53 -14.60 19.14
N ARG A 93 -0.70 -14.50 18.65
CA ARG A 93 -1.69 -13.51 19.10
C ARG A 93 -2.03 -13.60 20.59
N ASP A 94 -2.13 -14.79 21.13
CA ASP A 94 -2.46 -15.01 22.56
C ASP A 94 -1.38 -14.47 23.49
N ILE A 95 -0.12 -14.47 23.06
CA ILE A 95 1.02 -13.94 23.81
C ILE A 95 0.84 -12.46 24.10
N LEU A 96 0.37 -11.66 23.11
CA LEU A 96 0.13 -10.23 23.27
C LEU A 96 -0.92 -9.95 24.37
N PHE A 97 -2.00 -10.74 24.39
CA PHE A 97 -3.03 -10.61 25.42
C PHE A 97 -2.47 -10.90 26.82
N ASP A 98 -1.65 -11.93 26.97
CA ASP A 98 -1.06 -12.34 28.24
C ASP A 98 -0.02 -11.31 28.73
N GLN A 99 0.79 -10.75 27.83
CA GLN A 99 1.76 -9.70 28.15
C GLN A 99 1.10 -8.39 28.60
N ASN A 100 -0.03 -8.02 28.00
CA ASN A 100 -0.76 -6.80 28.34
C ASN A 100 -1.53 -6.88 29.66
N GLY A 101 -1.64 -8.04 30.26
CA GLY A 101 -2.25 -8.22 31.58
C GLY A 101 -2.68 -9.64 31.90
N LYS A 102 -2.42 -10.07 33.08
CA LYS A 102 -2.61 -11.42 33.62
C LYS A 102 -3.96 -12.09 33.28
N TYR A 103 -5.02 -11.30 33.13
CA TYR A 103 -6.38 -11.85 32.93
C TYR A 103 -6.92 -11.56 31.51
N ASN A 104 -6.21 -10.81 30.67
CA ASN A 104 -6.71 -10.35 29.38
C ASN A 104 -7.08 -11.52 28.46
N LEU A 105 -6.25 -12.54 28.39
CA LEU A 105 -6.53 -13.73 27.58
C LEU A 105 -7.78 -14.48 28.06
N ARG A 106 -7.97 -14.59 29.39
CA ARG A 106 -9.17 -15.21 29.96
C ARG A 106 -10.42 -14.39 29.68
N ILE A 107 -10.35 -13.06 29.79
CA ILE A 107 -11.45 -12.14 29.46
C ILE A 107 -11.85 -12.31 28.00
N ARG A 108 -10.88 -12.31 27.07
CA ARG A 108 -11.17 -12.51 25.65
C ARG A 108 -11.88 -13.85 25.42
N ARG A 109 -11.32 -14.95 25.89
CA ARG A 109 -11.89 -16.29 25.70
C ARG A 109 -13.29 -16.41 26.30
N MET A 110 -13.53 -15.78 27.46
CA MET A 110 -14.86 -15.74 28.07
C MET A 110 -15.86 -14.97 27.20
N LEU A 111 -15.49 -13.82 26.70
CA LEU A 111 -16.34 -13.01 25.81
C LEU A 111 -16.61 -13.72 24.49
N GLU A 112 -15.62 -14.37 23.90
CA GLU A 112 -15.77 -15.20 22.69
C GLU A 112 -16.74 -16.38 22.94
N ALA A 113 -16.62 -17.07 24.07
CA ALA A 113 -17.51 -18.17 24.45
C ALA A 113 -18.96 -17.69 24.64
N VAL A 114 -19.15 -16.52 25.28
CA VAL A 114 -20.49 -15.93 25.45
C VAL A 114 -21.04 -15.53 24.05
N TYR A 115 -20.25 -14.90 23.20
CA TYR A 115 -20.68 -14.46 21.87
C TYR A 115 -21.11 -15.64 20.98
N THR A 116 -20.34 -16.74 21.03
CA THR A 116 -20.63 -17.94 20.22
C THR A 116 -21.76 -18.78 20.80
N GLY A 117 -21.80 -18.93 22.13
CA GLY A 117 -22.77 -19.78 22.83
C GLY A 117 -24.12 -19.11 23.13
N TYR A 118 -24.25 -17.80 22.92
CA TYR A 118 -25.49 -17.10 23.24
C TYR A 118 -26.62 -17.45 22.23
N THR A 119 -27.69 -18.01 22.76
CA THR A 119 -28.87 -18.45 21.98
C THR A 119 -30.05 -17.47 22.05
N GLY A 120 -29.94 -16.42 22.83
CA GLY A 120 -31.00 -15.41 22.99
C GLY A 120 -31.01 -14.38 21.85
N ASP A 121 -31.73 -13.28 22.06
CA ASP A 121 -31.85 -12.20 21.08
C ASP A 121 -30.55 -11.42 20.90
N LYS A 122 -29.87 -11.66 19.78
CA LYS A 122 -28.64 -10.96 19.39
C LYS A 122 -28.88 -9.51 18.93
N THR A 123 -30.13 -9.11 18.74
CA THR A 123 -30.48 -7.72 18.39
C THR A 123 -30.65 -6.84 19.63
N ALA A 124 -30.76 -7.43 20.83
CA ALA A 124 -30.92 -6.71 22.08
C ALA A 124 -29.75 -5.75 22.33
N ALA A 125 -30.05 -4.59 22.87
CA ALA A 125 -29.06 -3.54 23.14
C ALA A 125 -27.88 -4.03 24.03
N ALA A 126 -28.18 -4.88 25.00
CA ALA A 126 -27.16 -5.47 25.87
C ALA A 126 -26.19 -6.37 25.11
N PHE A 127 -26.68 -7.19 24.17
CA PHE A 127 -25.83 -8.04 23.35
C PHE A 127 -24.95 -7.22 22.40
N LYS A 128 -25.50 -6.20 21.77
CA LYS A 128 -24.75 -5.26 20.91
C LYS A 128 -23.65 -4.52 21.70
N ALA A 129 -23.94 -4.08 22.91
CA ALA A 129 -22.94 -3.46 23.77
C ALA A 129 -21.79 -4.43 24.12
N MET A 130 -22.13 -5.69 24.42
CA MET A 130 -21.14 -6.76 24.66
C MET A 130 -20.31 -7.04 23.39
N GLU A 131 -20.93 -7.08 22.22
CA GLU A 131 -20.21 -7.25 20.94
C GLU A 131 -19.21 -6.12 20.70
N VAL A 132 -19.61 -4.87 20.89
CA VAL A 132 -18.70 -3.72 20.79
C VAL A 132 -17.55 -3.83 21.78
N TYR A 133 -17.83 -4.25 23.00
CA TYR A 133 -16.79 -4.45 24.01
C TYR A 133 -15.82 -5.58 23.63
N LEU A 134 -16.34 -6.72 23.12
CA LEU A 134 -15.51 -7.81 22.60
C LEU A 134 -14.60 -7.34 21.45
N LYS A 135 -15.14 -6.57 20.51
CA LYS A 135 -14.35 -5.96 19.43
C LYS A 135 -13.23 -5.07 20.00
N ARG A 136 -13.54 -4.19 20.94
CA ARG A 136 -12.53 -3.34 21.59
C ARG A 136 -11.43 -4.15 22.27
N VAL A 137 -11.79 -5.16 23.06
CA VAL A 137 -10.81 -6.06 23.73
C VAL A 137 -9.93 -6.76 22.70
N SER A 138 -10.50 -7.20 21.57
CA SER A 138 -9.77 -7.90 20.51
C SER A 138 -8.77 -6.99 19.81
N PHE A 139 -9.11 -5.74 19.53
CA PHE A 139 -8.23 -4.80 18.84
C PHE A 139 -7.20 -4.14 19.76
N SER A 140 -7.51 -3.99 21.07
CA SER A 140 -6.57 -3.46 22.05
C SER A 140 -5.61 -4.51 22.62
N ASN A 141 -5.72 -5.77 22.17
CA ASN A 141 -5.00 -6.92 22.75
C ASN A 141 -5.15 -7.01 24.28
N GLY A 142 -6.34 -6.66 24.79
CA GLY A 142 -6.65 -6.66 26.20
C GLY A 142 -7.74 -5.68 26.58
N ARG A 143 -7.93 -5.48 27.87
CA ARG A 143 -8.91 -4.52 28.37
C ARG A 143 -8.53 -3.09 27.94
N PRO A 144 -9.40 -2.38 27.22
CA PRO A 144 -9.10 -1.02 26.80
C PRO A 144 -8.90 -0.08 28.00
N HIS A 145 -7.85 0.71 27.96
CA HIS A 145 -7.55 1.72 28.97
C HIS A 145 -8.21 3.06 28.61
N HIS A 146 -8.57 3.84 29.62
CA HIS A 146 -9.16 5.16 29.45
C HIS A 146 -8.16 6.21 28.92
N ASN A 147 -6.86 5.92 28.95
CA ASN A 147 -5.80 6.81 28.44
C ASN A 147 -5.37 6.52 26.99
N GLY A 148 -6.24 5.84 26.24
CA GLY A 148 -5.95 5.49 24.86
C GLY A 148 -5.38 4.08 24.69
N CYS A 149 -5.49 3.59 23.48
CA CYS A 149 -4.86 2.33 23.04
C CYS A 149 -3.44 2.58 22.65
#